data_38790410bce2ba7f9b3ee23a6ecbc740
#
_entry.id   38790410bce2ba7f9b3ee23a6ecbc740
#
_cell.length_a   1.000
_cell.length_b   1.000
_cell.length_c   1.000
_cell.angle_alpha   90.00
_cell.angle_beta   90.00
_cell.angle_gamma   90.00
#
_symmetry.space_group_name_H-M   'P 1'
#
loop_
_entity.id
_entity.type
_entity.pdbx_description
1 polymer ?
#
loop_
_entity_poly.entity_id
_entity_poly.type
_entity_poly.pdbx_seq_one_letter_code
_entity_poly.pdbx_strand_id
1 'polypeptide(L)'
;MTNIGGGSFGTKKIRTERSILPEICIFLGIRITMHYSEHNPPHFHARYGDFSAVVSILDSSILSGFLPNKQLKIVLAWAQINQDELMQNWELMKNRKEPNTIKPIS
;
A
#
# COMPACT_ATOMS: atom_id res chain seq x y z
N MET A 1 -7.08 25.67 27.34
CA MET A 1 -7.27 25.33 26.61
C MET A 1 -7.41 25.01 26.05
N THR A 2 -7.26 24.99 26.27
CA THR A 2 -7.42 24.52 25.45
C THR A 2 -7.52 24.04 24.82
N ASN A 3 -7.38 24.18 25.02
CA ASN A 3 -7.52 23.60 24.18
C ASN A 3 -7.62 23.24 23.65
N ILE A 4 -7.52 23.46 24.18
CA ILE A 4 -7.75 23.03 23.49
C ILE A 4 -7.88 22.72 22.84
N GLY A 5 -7.89 23.07 23.32
CA GLY A 5 -7.97 22.58 22.40
C GLY A 5 -8.02 22.21 21.82
N GLY A 6 -8.10 22.46 22.20
CA GLY A 6 -8.09 21.91 21.41
C GLY A 6 -8.12 21.54 20.81
N GLY A 7 -8.21 21.76 20.94
CA GLY A 7 -8.25 21.31 20.15
C GLY A 7 -8.13 20.87 19.67
N SER A 8 -7.94 20.91 19.71
CA SER A 8 -7.91 20.43 19.09
C SER A 8 -8.04 19.76 18.75
N PHE A 9 -7.81 19.61 18.93
CA PHE A 9 -7.94 18.81 18.38
C PHE A 9 -8.44 18.15 17.81
N GLY A 10 -8.39 18.06 18.04
CA GLY A 10 -9.10 16.92 17.69
C GLY A 10 -9.05 16.40 16.31
N THR A 11 -8.93 17.02 15.42
CA THR A 11 -8.97 16.57 14.11
C THR A 11 -7.80 15.88 13.59
N LYS A 12 -6.72 16.07 14.17
CA LYS A 12 -5.59 15.48 13.65
C LYS A 12 -5.50 14.05 13.71
N LYS A 13 -6.18 13.43 14.57
CA LYS A 13 -6.07 12.04 14.66
C LYS A 13 -6.38 11.33 13.45
N ILE A 14 -7.23 11.84 12.68
CA ILE A 14 -7.62 11.18 11.47
C ILE A 14 -6.47 10.98 10.56
N ARG A 15 -5.57 11.91 10.53
CA ARG A 15 -4.44 11.79 9.68
C ARG A 15 -3.53 10.70 10.09
N THR A 16 -3.48 10.42 11.36
CA THR A 16 -2.65 9.37 11.86
C THR A 16 -3.06 8.05 11.25
N GLU A 17 -4.34 7.84 11.11
CA GLU A 17 -4.79 6.62 10.52
C GLU A 17 -4.31 6.46 9.11
N ARG A 18 -4.33 7.52 8.35
CA ARG A 18 -3.89 7.42 7.00
C ARG A 18 -2.43 7.09 6.89
N SER A 19 -1.61 7.53 7.82
CA SER A 19 -0.21 7.21 7.73
C SER A 19 0.08 5.76 8.03
N ILE A 20 -0.84 5.03 8.65
CA ILE A 20 -0.64 3.62 8.93
C ILE A 20 -0.80 2.79 7.66
N LEU A 21 -1.62 3.23 6.72
CA LEU A 21 -1.89 2.52 5.49
C LEU A 21 -1.66 3.42 4.28
N PRO A 22 -0.40 3.73 4.00
CA PRO A 22 -0.13 4.60 2.86
C PRO A 22 -0.57 3.98 1.55
N GLU A 23 -1.24 4.79 0.76
CA GLU A 23 -1.71 4.37 -0.54
C GLU A 23 -0.63 4.64 -1.56
N ILE A 24 -0.26 3.61 -2.29
CA ILE A 24 0.83 3.68 -3.26
C ILE A 24 0.29 4.02 -4.64
N CYS A 25 -0.87 3.46 -4.98
CA CYS A 25 -1.44 3.62 -6.32
C CYS A 25 -2.89 3.17 -6.31
N ILE A 26 -3.70 3.79 -7.16
CA ILE A 26 -5.05 3.32 -7.41
C ILE A 26 -5.24 3.28 -8.92
N PHE A 27 -5.71 2.16 -9.43
CA PHE A 27 -6.02 2.05 -10.86
C PHE A 27 -7.07 0.97 -11.09
N LEU A 28 -7.97 1.25 -11.99
CA LEU A 28 -9.01 0.29 -12.40
C LEU A 28 -9.75 -0.33 -11.20
N GLY A 29 -10.03 0.47 -10.20
CA GLY A 29 -10.73 0.01 -9.00
C GLY A 29 -9.86 -0.77 -8.02
N ILE A 30 -8.58 -0.90 -8.31
CA ILE A 30 -7.65 -1.63 -7.45
C ILE A 30 -6.85 -0.63 -6.62
N ARG A 31 -6.79 -0.85 -5.32
CA ARG A 31 -6.03 0.01 -4.42
C ARG A 31 -4.80 -0.74 -3.93
N ILE A 32 -3.64 -0.14 -4.14
CA ILE A 32 -2.37 -0.72 -3.69
C ILE A 32 -1.91 0.04 -2.47
N THR A 33 -1.61 -0.68 -1.39
CA THR A 33 -1.11 -0.08 -0.16
C THR A 33 0.09 -0.85 0.35
N MET A 34 0.90 -0.20 1.16
CA MET A 34 1.99 -0.85 1.86
C MET A 34 1.90 -0.40 3.31
N HIS A 35 2.20 -1.30 4.24
CA HIS A 35 2.02 -1.03 5.66
C HIS A 35 3.36 -0.87 6.34
N TYR A 36 3.44 0.04 7.30
CA TYR A 36 4.64 0.19 8.11
C TYR A 36 4.80 -1.02 9.03
N SER A 37 6.02 -1.29 9.41
CA SER A 37 6.33 -2.33 10.39
C SER A 37 5.95 -3.74 9.98
N GLU A 38 5.94 -3.99 8.69
CA GLU A 38 5.66 -5.34 8.20
C GLU A 38 6.94 -6.16 8.16
N HIS A 39 6.77 -7.48 8.18
CA HIS A 39 7.89 -8.41 8.18
C HIS A 39 8.17 -8.94 6.78
N ASN A 40 9.39 -9.41 6.55
CA ASN A 40 9.75 -10.06 5.30
C ASN A 40 8.85 -11.27 5.05
N PRO A 41 8.62 -11.64 3.80
CA PRO A 41 9.28 -11.08 2.61
C PRO A 41 8.68 -9.74 2.21
N PRO A 42 9.40 -8.95 1.40
CA PRO A 42 8.85 -7.69 0.92
C PRO A 42 7.56 -7.91 0.16
N HIS A 43 6.53 -7.14 0.50
CA HIS A 43 5.22 -7.34 -0.10
C HIS A 43 4.39 -6.07 -0.10
N PHE A 44 3.31 -6.08 -0.88
CA PHE A 44 2.34 -5.01 -0.86
C PHE A 44 0.95 -5.63 -0.78
N HIS A 45 -0.03 -4.79 -0.50
CA HIS A 45 -1.43 -5.23 -0.39
C HIS A 45 -2.22 -4.68 -1.56
N ALA A 46 -3.08 -5.49 -2.15
CA ALA A 46 -3.95 -5.08 -3.24
C ALA A 46 -5.39 -5.38 -2.86
N ARG A 47 -6.26 -4.39 -3.02
CA ARG A 47 -7.65 -4.54 -2.68
C ARG A 47 -8.53 -4.18 -3.86
N TYR A 48 -9.55 -5.00 -4.12
CA TYR A 48 -10.52 -4.75 -5.16
C TYR A 48 -11.90 -5.13 -4.61
N GLY A 49 -12.72 -4.11 -4.30
CA GLY A 49 -14.01 -4.36 -3.66
C GLY A 49 -13.81 -5.06 -2.34
N ASP A 50 -14.44 -6.21 -2.20
CA ASP A 50 -14.34 -7.00 -0.97
C ASP A 50 -13.18 -7.98 -0.99
N PHE A 51 -12.43 -8.02 -2.08
CA PHE A 51 -11.30 -8.93 -2.22
C PHE A 51 -10.01 -8.25 -1.83
N SER A 52 -9.10 -9.00 -1.24
CA SER A 52 -7.77 -8.45 -0.95
C SER A 52 -6.74 -9.55 -1.02
N ALA A 53 -5.54 -9.20 -1.40
CA ALA A 53 -4.44 -10.14 -1.50
C ALA A 53 -3.14 -9.47 -1.07
N VAL A 54 -2.21 -10.28 -0.60
CA VAL A 54 -0.86 -9.85 -0.27
C VAL A 54 0.03 -10.42 -1.35
N VAL A 55 0.84 -9.58 -1.96
CA VAL A 55 1.63 -9.96 -3.13
C VAL A 55 3.11 -9.75 -2.85
N SER A 56 3.92 -10.76 -3.14
CA SER A 56 5.36 -10.67 -2.97
C SER A 56 5.96 -9.76 -4.03
N ILE A 57 6.81 -8.83 -3.62
CA ILE A 57 7.46 -7.92 -4.56
C ILE A 57 8.54 -8.65 -5.35
N LEU A 58 9.23 -9.58 -4.71
CA LEU A 58 10.37 -10.23 -5.34
C LEU A 58 10.00 -11.17 -6.48
N ASP A 59 8.93 -11.93 -6.33
CA ASP A 59 8.57 -12.89 -7.37
C ASP A 59 7.17 -12.72 -7.91
N SER A 60 6.48 -11.66 -7.55
CA SER A 60 5.15 -11.35 -8.07
C SER A 60 4.18 -12.52 -7.88
N SER A 61 4.18 -13.11 -6.70
CA SER A 61 3.27 -14.20 -6.38
C SER A 61 2.37 -13.80 -5.22
N ILE A 62 1.21 -14.45 -5.13
CA ILE A 62 0.31 -14.20 -4.04
C ILE A 62 0.80 -14.93 -2.80
N LEU A 63 0.99 -14.19 -1.70
CA LEU A 63 1.36 -14.79 -0.43
C LEU A 63 0.13 -15.17 0.38
N SER A 64 -0.94 -14.42 0.26
CA SER A 64 -2.20 -14.74 0.92
C SER A 64 -3.33 -13.95 0.29
N GLY A 65 -4.56 -14.39 0.52
CA GLY A 65 -5.73 -13.69 0.03
C GLY A 65 -6.09 -14.09 -1.39
N PHE A 66 -6.97 -13.29 -1.99
CA PHE A 66 -7.54 -13.62 -3.28
C PHE A 66 -7.97 -12.37 -4.04
N LEU A 67 -7.73 -12.36 -5.34
CA LEU A 67 -8.30 -11.38 -6.25
C LEU A 67 -8.91 -12.13 -7.43
N PRO A 68 -9.98 -11.59 -8.03
CA PRO A 68 -10.52 -12.20 -9.25
C PRO A 68 -9.44 -12.22 -10.33
N ASN A 69 -9.50 -13.20 -11.20
CA ASN A 69 -8.46 -13.44 -12.21
C ASN A 69 -8.07 -12.24 -13.02
N LYS A 70 -9.04 -11.48 -13.47
CA LYS A 70 -8.74 -10.32 -14.29
C LYS A 70 -7.91 -9.30 -13.52
N GLN A 71 -8.33 -8.99 -12.32
CA GLN A 71 -7.62 -8.01 -11.50
C GLN A 71 -6.26 -8.56 -11.06
N LEU A 72 -6.20 -9.84 -10.78
CA LEU A 72 -4.94 -10.45 -10.38
C LEU A 72 -3.89 -10.29 -11.48
N LYS A 73 -4.26 -10.59 -12.72
CA LYS A 73 -3.31 -10.47 -13.81
C LYS A 73 -2.82 -9.04 -13.99
N ILE A 74 -3.72 -8.09 -13.84
CA ILE A 74 -3.36 -6.68 -13.96
C ILE A 74 -2.38 -6.28 -12.86
N VAL A 75 -2.67 -6.69 -11.63
CA VAL A 75 -1.81 -6.35 -10.49
C VAL A 75 -0.43 -6.96 -10.65
N LEU A 76 -0.36 -8.22 -11.06
CA LEU A 76 0.94 -8.88 -11.20
C LEU A 76 1.77 -8.26 -12.33
N ALA A 77 1.12 -7.88 -13.42
CA ALA A 77 1.83 -7.20 -14.52
C ALA A 77 2.35 -5.84 -14.05
N TRP A 78 1.51 -5.09 -13.36
CA TRP A 78 1.91 -3.79 -12.84
C TRP A 78 3.07 -3.94 -11.83
N ALA A 79 3.01 -4.95 -10.98
CA ALA A 79 4.04 -5.18 -9.99
C ALA A 79 5.39 -5.52 -10.62
N GLN A 80 5.38 -6.29 -11.69
CA GLN A 80 6.62 -6.62 -12.39
C GLN A 80 7.24 -5.40 -13.04
N ILE A 81 6.41 -4.57 -13.67
CA ILE A 81 6.88 -3.36 -14.31
C ILE A 81 7.49 -2.40 -13.29
N ASN A 82 6.92 -2.37 -12.09
CA ASN A 82 7.32 -1.40 -11.07
C ASN A 82 8.08 -2.04 -9.90
N GLN A 83 8.71 -3.17 -10.14
CA GLN A 83 9.36 -3.92 -9.06
C GLN A 83 10.41 -3.10 -8.33
N ASP A 84 11.23 -2.36 -9.06
CA ASP A 84 12.28 -1.57 -8.42
C ASP A 84 11.70 -0.49 -7.52
N GLU A 85 10.65 0.18 -7.99
CA GLU A 85 10.02 1.22 -7.20
C GLU A 85 9.33 0.66 -5.96
N LEU A 86 8.73 -0.53 -6.09
CA LEU A 86 8.11 -1.19 -4.96
C LEU A 86 9.15 -1.58 -3.91
N MET A 87 10.29 -2.09 -4.36
CA MET A 87 11.36 -2.43 -3.43
C MET A 87 11.92 -1.19 -2.75
N GLN A 88 12.03 -0.09 -3.49
CA GLN A 88 12.48 1.15 -2.93
C GLN A 88 11.52 1.63 -1.83
N ASN A 89 10.22 1.52 -2.08
CA ASN A 89 9.23 1.87 -1.08
C ASN A 89 9.32 0.97 0.15
N TRP A 90 9.59 -0.31 -0.06
CA TRP A 90 9.75 -1.24 1.06
C TRP A 90 10.90 -0.79 1.96
N GLU A 91 12.03 -0.38 1.35
CA GLU A 91 13.17 0.10 2.12
C GLU A 91 12.88 1.43 2.82
N LEU A 92 12.18 2.33 2.15
CA LEU A 92 11.80 3.60 2.76
C LEU A 92 10.97 3.35 4.02
N MET A 93 9.98 2.47 3.92
CA MET A 93 9.09 2.23 5.03
C MET A 93 9.76 1.46 6.16
N LYS A 94 10.74 0.64 5.86
CA LYS A 94 11.53 -0.01 6.90
C LYS A 94 12.26 1.04 7.73
N ASN A 95 12.64 2.14 7.11
CA ASN A 95 13.34 3.23 7.78
C ASN A 95 12.40 4.33 8.24
N ARG A 96 11.11 4.00 8.32
CA ARG A 96 10.07 4.90 8.80
C ARG A 96 9.90 6.15 7.97
N LYS A 97 10.20 6.06 6.69
CA LYS A 97 10.01 7.16 5.75
C LYS A 97 8.78 6.90 4.92
N GLU A 98 8.21 7.97 4.38
CA GLU A 98 7.03 7.85 3.54
C GLU A 98 7.37 7.21 2.21
N PRO A 99 6.51 6.32 1.71
CA PRO A 99 6.74 5.74 0.39
C PRO A 99 6.37 6.73 -0.70
N ASN A 100 6.87 6.50 -1.89
CA ASN A 100 6.52 7.29 -3.06
C ASN A 100 5.30 6.70 -3.72
N THR A 101 4.49 7.55 -4.35
CA THR A 101 3.41 7.03 -5.18
C THR A 101 4.02 6.47 -6.45
N ILE A 102 3.38 5.46 -7.02
CA ILE A 102 3.86 4.79 -8.23
C ILE A 102 2.79 4.95 -9.30
N LYS A 103 3.21 5.09 -10.54
CA LYS A 103 2.27 5.29 -11.64
C LYS A 103 1.37 4.09 -11.84
N PRO A 104 0.10 4.34 -12.16
CA PRO A 104 -0.79 3.22 -12.47
C PRO A 104 -0.39 2.59 -13.81
N ILE A 105 -0.94 1.41 -14.05
CA ILE A 105 -0.72 0.76 -15.32
C ILE A 105 -1.53 1.51 -16.38
N SER A 106 -1.01 1.65 -17.54
CA SER A 106 -1.70 2.39 -18.60
C SER A 106 -1.78 1.60 -19.89
#